data_5bdc0b9e6ebba09a7602be49ad793981
#
_entry.id   5bdc0b9e6ebba09a7602be49ad793981
#
_cell.length_a   1.000
_cell.length_b   1.000
_cell.length_c   1.000
_cell.angle_alpha   90.00
_cell.angle_beta   90.00
_cell.angle_gamma   90.00
#
_symmetry.space_group_name_H-M   'P 1'
#
loop_
_entity.id
_entity.type
_entity.pdbx_description
1 polymer ?
#
loop_
_entity_poly.entity_id
_entity_poly.type
_entity_poly.pdbx_seq_one_letter_code
_entity_poly.pdbx_strand_id
1 'polypeptide(L)'
;MYNARSEPLDRAPMSAANEALIRRFYDAFARRDAEAMAACYHPDARFSDPAFPALQGAEIGDMWRMLCSRAQQFSLEYSKVQASGERGSAHWEPRYLFSKTGRMVHNIIDAQFRFADGLIIEHKDHFDFWRWSRQALGAPGLLLGWSGFLRAKVQAEAAKGLSLYRSKRA
;
A
#
# COMPACT_ATOMS: atom_id res chain seq x y z
N MET A 1 -31.91 -6.91 38.36
CA MET A 1 -31.68 -7.22 36.93
C MET A 1 -30.33 -6.66 36.56
N TYR A 2 -29.32 -7.52 36.59
CA TYR A 2 -27.94 -7.16 36.25
C TYR A 2 -27.76 -7.47 34.75
N ASN A 3 -27.58 -6.44 33.97
CA ASN A 3 -27.31 -6.58 32.52
C ASN A 3 -25.79 -6.80 32.36
N ALA A 4 -25.35 -8.05 32.30
CA ALA A 4 -24.00 -8.40 31.99
C ALA A 4 -23.76 -8.04 30.51
N ARG A 5 -23.09 -6.91 30.29
CA ARG A 5 -22.49 -6.60 28.98
C ARG A 5 -21.45 -7.69 28.72
N SER A 6 -21.72 -8.52 27.73
CA SER A 6 -20.77 -9.47 27.17
C SER A 6 -19.54 -8.69 26.68
N GLU A 7 -18.48 -8.69 27.46
CA GLU A 7 -17.19 -8.12 27.07
C GLU A 7 -16.47 -9.02 26.06
N PRO A 8 -15.61 -8.44 25.22
CA PRO A 8 -15.11 -9.02 23.98
C PRO A 8 -13.88 -9.91 24.24
N LEU A 9 -14.10 -11.12 24.72
CA LEU A 9 -13.04 -12.14 24.88
C LEU A 9 -12.42 -12.61 23.55
N ASP A 10 -13.02 -12.21 22.41
CA ASP A 10 -12.61 -12.67 21.07
C ASP A 10 -11.77 -11.63 20.28
N ARG A 11 -11.63 -10.41 20.78
CA ARG A 11 -10.93 -9.32 20.07
C ARG A 11 -9.40 -9.40 20.16
N ALA A 12 -8.84 -9.86 21.26
CA ALA A 12 -7.40 -9.86 21.45
C ALA A 12 -6.68 -10.88 20.53
N PRO A 13 -7.13 -12.14 20.38
CA PRO A 13 -6.55 -13.07 19.43
C PRO A 13 -6.66 -12.58 17.97
N MET A 14 -7.79 -11.99 17.59
CA MET A 14 -8.00 -11.45 16.26
C MET A 14 -7.08 -10.26 15.99
N SER A 15 -6.88 -9.36 16.95
CA SER A 15 -5.96 -8.23 16.83
C SER A 15 -4.52 -8.70 16.63
N ALA A 16 -4.06 -9.69 17.39
CA ALA A 16 -2.73 -10.27 17.24
C ALA A 16 -2.55 -10.95 15.86
N ALA A 17 -3.56 -11.66 15.38
CA ALA A 17 -3.54 -12.28 14.05
C ALA A 17 -3.48 -11.24 12.93
N ASN A 18 -4.22 -10.14 13.06
CA ASN A 18 -4.22 -9.05 12.10
C ASN A 18 -2.89 -8.27 12.12
N GLU A 19 -2.28 -8.04 13.28
CA GLU A 19 -0.91 -7.50 13.35
C GLU A 19 0.11 -8.42 12.67
N ALA A 20 0.02 -9.73 12.90
CA ALA A 20 0.88 -10.70 12.24
C ALA A 20 0.69 -10.70 10.72
N LEU A 21 -0.55 -10.50 10.24
CA LEU A 21 -0.84 -10.35 8.82
C LEU A 21 -0.19 -9.10 8.22
N ILE A 22 -0.28 -7.95 8.89
CA ILE A 22 0.40 -6.72 8.45
C ILE A 22 1.91 -6.93 8.38
N ARG A 23 2.52 -7.54 9.41
CA ARG A 23 3.96 -7.84 9.41
C ARG A 23 4.34 -8.78 8.28
N ARG A 24 3.58 -9.85 8.06
CA ARG A 24 3.79 -10.78 6.94
C ARG A 24 3.76 -10.06 5.58
N PHE A 25 2.84 -9.11 5.42
CA PHE A 25 2.75 -8.31 4.19
C PHE A 25 4.01 -7.46 3.97
N TYR A 26 4.47 -6.71 4.99
CA TYR A 26 5.67 -5.87 4.84
C TYR A 26 6.97 -6.66 4.77
N ASP A 27 7.07 -7.78 5.47
CA ASP A 27 8.21 -8.70 5.35
C ASP A 27 8.31 -9.29 3.94
N ALA A 28 7.18 -9.65 3.34
CA ALA A 28 7.12 -10.07 1.94
C ALA A 28 7.54 -8.92 0.99
N PHE A 29 7.06 -7.71 1.24
CA PHE A 29 7.42 -6.55 0.45
C PHE A 29 8.91 -6.22 0.55
N ALA A 30 9.51 -6.28 1.72
CA ALA A 30 10.95 -6.07 1.91
C ALA A 30 11.79 -7.05 1.05
N ARG A 31 11.30 -8.27 0.85
CA ARG A 31 11.92 -9.27 -0.04
C ARG A 31 11.45 -9.18 -1.50
N ARG A 32 10.54 -8.25 -1.81
CA ARG A 32 9.89 -8.11 -3.12
C ARG A 32 9.14 -9.38 -3.56
N ASP A 33 8.59 -10.10 -2.59
CA ASP A 33 7.78 -11.29 -2.81
C ASP A 33 6.32 -10.89 -3.05
N ALA A 34 6.01 -10.50 -4.29
CA ALA A 34 4.70 -9.99 -4.66
C ALA A 34 3.59 -11.04 -4.54
N GLU A 35 3.91 -12.32 -4.66
CA GLU A 35 2.92 -13.40 -4.48
C GLU A 35 2.52 -13.53 -3.02
N ALA A 36 3.48 -13.51 -2.10
CA ALA A 36 3.18 -13.51 -0.67
C ALA A 36 2.44 -12.24 -0.24
N MET A 37 2.72 -11.08 -0.85
CA MET A 37 1.96 -9.85 -0.63
C MET A 37 0.51 -10.00 -1.12
N ALA A 38 0.31 -10.48 -2.34
CA ALA A 38 -1.02 -10.69 -2.93
C ALA A 38 -1.86 -11.67 -2.11
N ALA A 39 -1.26 -12.71 -1.56
CA ALA A 39 -1.93 -13.70 -0.69
C ALA A 39 -2.43 -13.12 0.64
N CYS A 40 -2.02 -11.90 1.03
CA CYS A 40 -2.54 -11.21 2.21
C CYS A 40 -3.90 -10.55 1.98
N TYR A 41 -4.33 -10.40 0.73
CA TYR A 41 -5.57 -9.70 0.38
C TYR A 41 -6.76 -10.64 0.18
N HIS A 42 -7.92 -10.16 0.63
CA HIS A 42 -9.20 -10.78 0.31
C HIS A 42 -9.50 -10.63 -1.19
N PRO A 43 -10.20 -11.59 -1.84
CA PRO A 43 -10.56 -11.49 -3.26
C PRO A 43 -11.33 -10.20 -3.63
N ASP A 44 -12.15 -9.68 -2.72
CA ASP A 44 -12.93 -8.46 -2.89
C ASP A 44 -12.25 -7.22 -2.27
N ALA A 45 -10.94 -7.29 -2.04
CA ALA A 45 -10.21 -6.19 -1.41
C ALA A 45 -10.23 -4.90 -2.24
N ARG A 46 -10.07 -3.78 -1.54
CA ARG A 46 -9.91 -2.45 -2.11
C ARG A 46 -8.60 -1.83 -1.64
N PHE A 47 -7.90 -1.20 -2.56
CA PHE A 47 -6.68 -0.44 -2.29
C PHE A 47 -6.78 0.97 -2.83
N SER A 48 -6.21 1.92 -2.11
CA SER A 48 -6.06 3.30 -2.59
C SER A 48 -4.82 3.97 -2.02
N ASP A 49 -4.17 4.77 -2.86
CA ASP A 49 -3.14 5.73 -2.50
C ASP A 49 -3.21 6.97 -3.41
N PRO A 50 -2.36 8.00 -3.21
CA PRO A 50 -2.35 9.18 -4.08
C PRO A 50 -2.04 8.93 -5.55
N ALA A 51 -1.39 7.81 -5.92
CA ALA A 51 -1.07 7.44 -7.31
C ALA A 51 -2.09 6.45 -7.90
N PHE A 52 -2.64 5.55 -7.08
CA PHE A 52 -3.67 4.57 -7.44
C PHE A 52 -4.93 4.82 -6.60
N PRO A 53 -5.84 5.71 -7.02
CA PRO A 53 -6.96 6.15 -6.19
C PRO A 53 -8.02 5.08 -5.93
N ALA A 54 -8.10 4.05 -6.78
CA ALA A 54 -9.03 2.93 -6.60
C ALA A 54 -8.58 1.70 -7.38
N LEU A 55 -8.17 0.65 -6.65
CA LEU A 55 -7.92 -0.69 -7.19
C LEU A 55 -8.79 -1.70 -6.46
N GLN A 56 -9.17 -2.78 -7.14
CA GLN A 56 -10.03 -3.82 -6.57
C GLN A 56 -9.54 -5.23 -6.93
N GLY A 57 -9.68 -6.14 -5.98
CA GLY A 57 -9.46 -7.57 -6.21
C GLY A 57 -8.08 -7.87 -6.78
N ALA A 58 -8.03 -8.60 -7.89
CA ALA A 58 -6.81 -9.04 -8.54
C ALA A 58 -5.89 -7.89 -9.02
N GLU A 59 -6.44 -6.70 -9.27
CA GLU A 59 -5.65 -5.54 -9.67
C GLU A 59 -4.61 -5.14 -8.61
N ILE A 60 -4.94 -5.35 -7.33
CA ILE A 60 -4.04 -5.05 -6.22
C ILE A 60 -2.79 -5.93 -6.29
N GLY A 61 -2.98 -7.23 -6.48
CA GLY A 61 -1.87 -8.16 -6.66
C GLY A 61 -1.02 -7.83 -7.90
N ASP A 62 -1.66 -7.48 -9.00
CA ASP A 62 -0.96 -7.09 -10.24
C ASP A 62 -0.16 -5.79 -10.06
N MET A 63 -0.69 -4.82 -9.30
CA MET A 63 0.05 -3.61 -8.93
C MET A 63 1.31 -3.95 -8.13
N TRP A 64 1.20 -4.78 -7.10
CA TRP A 64 2.37 -5.17 -6.30
C TRP A 64 3.40 -5.96 -7.12
N ARG A 65 2.96 -6.86 -7.99
CA ARG A 65 3.85 -7.58 -8.93
C ARG A 65 4.60 -6.61 -9.83
N MET A 66 3.87 -5.63 -10.40
CA MET A 66 4.47 -4.60 -11.24
C MET A 66 5.49 -3.76 -10.48
N LEU A 67 5.15 -3.29 -9.29
CA LEU A 67 6.04 -2.46 -8.48
C LEU A 67 7.28 -3.24 -8.03
N CYS A 68 7.12 -4.46 -7.54
CA CYS A 68 8.24 -5.32 -7.15
C CYS A 68 9.17 -5.66 -8.32
N SER A 69 8.62 -5.88 -9.53
CA SER A 69 9.41 -6.16 -10.73
C SER A 69 10.24 -4.97 -11.22
N ARG A 70 9.75 -3.75 -10.96
CA ARG A 70 10.42 -2.50 -11.35
C ARG A 70 11.31 -1.91 -10.27
N ALA A 71 11.22 -2.41 -9.06
CA ALA A 71 11.95 -1.88 -7.91
C ALA A 71 13.46 -2.07 -8.08
N GLN A 72 14.20 -0.97 -8.14
CA GLN A 72 15.67 -0.93 -8.17
C GLN A 72 16.18 -0.16 -6.96
N GLN A 73 17.31 -0.60 -6.39
CA GLN A 73 17.89 -0.01 -5.19
C GLN A 73 16.84 0.14 -4.06
N PHE A 74 16.05 -0.91 -3.89
CA PHE A 74 14.90 -0.91 -2.99
C PHE A 74 15.29 -1.32 -1.58
N SER A 75 14.84 -0.54 -0.62
CA SER A 75 14.80 -0.91 0.80
C SER A 75 13.51 -0.46 1.43
N LEU A 76 13.08 -1.17 2.46
CA LEU A 76 11.84 -0.91 3.18
C LEU A 76 12.07 -1.03 4.68
N GLU A 77 11.63 -0.03 5.40
CA GLU A 77 11.48 -0.07 6.86
C GLU A 77 10.00 0.09 7.20
N TYR A 78 9.51 -0.62 8.21
CA TYR A 78 8.16 -0.43 8.71
C TYR A 78 8.12 -0.49 10.24
N SER A 79 7.14 0.17 10.81
CA SER A 79 6.99 0.33 12.26
C SER A 79 5.54 0.61 12.65
N LYS A 80 5.27 0.80 13.93
CA LYS A 80 3.97 1.20 14.48
C LYS A 80 2.81 0.29 14.00
N VAL A 81 3.10 -1.00 13.83
CA VAL A 81 2.07 -1.98 13.48
C VAL A 81 1.12 -2.16 14.65
N GLN A 82 -0.15 -1.90 14.41
CA GLN A 82 -1.21 -2.02 15.41
C GLN A 82 -2.48 -2.58 14.76
N ALA A 83 -3.22 -3.38 15.52
CA ALA A 83 -4.57 -3.78 15.13
C ALA A 83 -5.50 -3.78 16.34
N SER A 84 -6.76 -3.45 16.11
CA SER A 84 -7.85 -3.53 17.09
C SER A 84 -9.11 -4.00 16.39
N GLY A 85 -9.52 -5.24 16.69
CA GLY A 85 -10.61 -5.89 15.96
C GLY A 85 -10.31 -5.95 14.47
N GLU A 86 -11.25 -5.50 13.65
CA GLU A 86 -11.16 -5.53 12.19
C GLU A 86 -10.36 -4.36 11.58
N ARG A 87 -9.71 -3.54 12.39
CA ARG A 87 -8.95 -2.37 11.90
C ARG A 87 -7.48 -2.49 12.27
N GLY A 88 -6.62 -1.96 11.42
CA GLY A 88 -5.19 -1.89 11.69
C GLY A 88 -4.54 -0.68 11.04
N SER A 89 -3.31 -0.44 11.46
CA SER A 89 -2.45 0.60 10.90
C SER A 89 -1.00 0.20 10.95
N ALA A 90 -0.20 0.84 10.10
CA ALA A 90 1.25 0.74 10.11
C ALA A 90 1.86 2.00 9.54
N HIS A 91 3.12 2.23 9.86
CA HIS A 91 3.96 3.24 9.25
C HIS A 91 5.05 2.55 8.44
N TRP A 92 5.34 3.01 7.21
CA TRP A 92 6.37 2.40 6.38
C TRP A 92 7.09 3.42 5.50
N GLU A 93 8.36 3.16 5.25
CA GLU A 93 9.26 4.06 4.55
C GLU A 93 10.06 3.31 3.48
N PRO A 94 9.62 3.31 2.22
CA PRO A 94 10.39 2.76 1.13
C PRO A 94 11.44 3.77 0.63
N ARG A 95 12.61 3.26 0.27
CA ARG A 95 13.61 3.95 -0.53
C ARG A 95 13.83 3.19 -1.82
N TYR A 96 13.77 3.87 -2.94
CA TYR A 96 13.89 3.22 -4.25
C TYR A 96 14.30 4.21 -5.34
N LEU A 97 14.88 3.65 -6.40
CA LEU A 97 15.13 4.39 -7.64
C LEU A 97 13.84 4.48 -8.46
N PHE A 98 13.37 5.69 -8.71
CA PHE A 98 12.19 5.91 -9.57
C PHE A 98 12.61 5.77 -11.03
N SER A 99 12.22 4.65 -11.66
CA SER A 99 12.76 4.22 -12.97
C SER A 99 12.52 5.21 -14.12
N LYS A 100 11.43 6.00 -14.08
CA LYS A 100 11.13 6.98 -15.13
C LYS A 100 12.09 8.17 -15.18
N THR A 101 12.71 8.53 -14.08
CA THR A 101 13.59 9.70 -13.98
C THR A 101 14.99 9.39 -13.48
N GLY A 102 15.22 8.18 -12.98
CA GLY A 102 16.49 7.79 -12.36
C GLY A 102 16.77 8.49 -11.02
N ARG A 103 15.75 9.05 -10.36
CA ARG A 103 15.91 9.77 -9.10
C ARG A 103 15.59 8.87 -7.90
N MET A 104 16.37 9.03 -6.84
CA MET A 104 16.08 8.35 -5.57
C MET A 104 14.88 8.99 -4.88
N VAL A 105 13.99 8.14 -4.40
CA VAL A 105 12.81 8.52 -3.62
C VAL A 105 12.90 7.88 -2.25
N HIS A 106 12.66 8.66 -1.21
CA HIS A 106 12.36 8.21 0.15
C HIS A 106 10.94 8.67 0.47
N ASN A 107 9.98 7.77 0.38
CA ASN A 107 8.61 8.08 0.73
C ASN A 107 8.34 7.78 2.21
N ILE A 108 7.37 8.47 2.79
CA ILE A 108 6.91 8.27 4.17
C ILE A 108 5.41 8.05 4.10
N ILE A 109 4.95 6.91 4.56
CA ILE A 109 3.60 6.43 4.31
C ILE A 109 2.97 5.92 5.61
N ASP A 110 1.76 6.37 5.87
CA ASP A 110 0.88 5.85 6.91
C ASP A 110 -0.21 5.01 6.27
N ALA A 111 -0.26 3.74 6.63
CA ALA A 111 -1.21 2.77 6.13
C ALA A 111 -2.36 2.53 7.10
N GLN A 112 -3.56 2.40 6.56
CA GLN A 112 -4.76 1.98 7.28
C GLN A 112 -5.32 0.72 6.64
N PHE A 113 -5.74 -0.22 7.49
CA PHE A 113 -6.26 -1.51 7.08
C PHE A 113 -7.64 -1.79 7.68
N ARG A 114 -8.45 -2.53 6.91
CA ARG A 114 -9.57 -3.29 7.44
C ARG A 114 -9.40 -4.75 7.05
N PHE A 115 -9.88 -5.63 7.92
CA PHE A 115 -9.75 -7.08 7.77
C PHE A 115 -11.11 -7.75 7.72
N ALA A 116 -11.22 -8.78 6.90
CA ALA A 116 -12.33 -9.71 6.85
C ALA A 116 -11.78 -11.11 6.56
N ASP A 117 -12.33 -12.12 7.21
CA ASP A 117 -11.95 -13.54 7.03
C ASP A 117 -10.45 -13.81 7.16
N GLY A 118 -9.77 -13.06 8.05
CA GLY A 118 -8.32 -13.19 8.28
C GLY A 118 -7.44 -12.61 7.16
N LEU A 119 -8.00 -11.80 6.26
CA LEU A 119 -7.31 -11.17 5.13
C LEU A 119 -7.58 -9.66 5.11
N ILE A 120 -6.76 -8.92 4.35
CA ILE A 120 -6.93 -7.49 4.14
C ILE A 120 -8.08 -7.26 3.16
N ILE A 121 -9.17 -6.63 3.60
CA ILE A 121 -10.31 -6.25 2.75
C ILE A 121 -10.25 -4.79 2.29
N GLU A 122 -9.55 -3.93 3.03
CA GLU A 122 -9.30 -2.54 2.66
C GLU A 122 -7.90 -2.13 3.09
N HIS A 123 -7.17 -1.46 2.19
CA HIS A 123 -5.84 -0.90 2.43
C HIS A 123 -5.78 0.51 1.85
N LYS A 124 -5.51 1.48 2.70
CA LYS A 124 -5.34 2.88 2.31
C LYS A 124 -3.97 3.36 2.73
N ASP A 125 -3.20 3.81 1.77
CA ASP A 125 -1.91 4.45 1.99
C ASP A 125 -2.03 5.97 1.86
N HIS A 126 -1.49 6.68 2.83
CA HIS A 126 -1.44 8.14 2.87
C HIS A 126 0.00 8.62 2.88
N PHE A 127 0.37 9.44 1.90
CA PHE A 127 1.66 10.12 1.87
C PHE A 127 1.53 11.52 1.28
N ASP A 128 2.47 12.40 1.59
CA ASP A 128 2.55 13.73 1.01
C ASP A 128 2.97 13.62 -0.47
N PHE A 129 1.99 13.78 -1.36
CA PHE A 129 2.20 13.72 -2.81
C PHE A 129 3.16 14.78 -3.31
N TRP A 130 3.17 16.00 -2.74
CA TRP A 130 4.11 17.04 -3.12
C TRP A 130 5.54 16.68 -2.75
N ARG A 131 5.75 16.18 -1.53
CA ARG A 131 7.05 15.67 -1.10
C ARG A 131 7.55 14.56 -2.02
N TRP A 132 6.68 13.59 -2.33
CA TRP A 132 6.98 12.50 -3.26
C TRP A 132 7.33 13.03 -4.66
N SER A 133 6.51 13.91 -5.23
CA SER A 133 6.67 14.43 -6.60
C SER A 133 7.95 15.25 -6.77
N ARG A 134 8.37 16.01 -5.76
CA ARG A 134 9.66 16.74 -5.77
C ARG A 134 10.84 15.78 -5.88
N GLN A 135 10.79 14.66 -5.20
CA GLN A 135 11.84 13.65 -5.25
C GLN A 135 11.81 12.89 -6.58
N ALA A 136 10.64 12.37 -6.96
CA ALA A 136 10.47 11.52 -8.12
C ALA A 136 10.63 12.26 -9.45
N LEU A 137 10.08 13.46 -9.57
CA LEU A 137 9.96 14.22 -10.83
C LEU A 137 10.92 15.42 -10.90
N GLY A 138 11.55 15.84 -9.81
CA GLY A 138 12.43 17.01 -9.76
C GLY A 138 11.67 18.33 -9.93
N ALA A 139 12.15 19.21 -10.81
CA ALA A 139 11.59 20.54 -10.99
C ALA A 139 10.08 20.57 -11.34
N PRO A 140 9.52 19.72 -12.22
CA PRO A 140 8.07 19.66 -12.42
C PRO A 140 7.31 19.31 -11.14
N GLY A 141 7.83 18.38 -10.32
CA GLY A 141 7.23 18.02 -9.04
C GLY A 141 7.30 19.14 -8.01
N LEU A 142 8.39 19.89 -7.99
CA LEU A 142 8.55 21.06 -7.11
C LEU A 142 7.54 22.15 -7.44
N LEU A 143 7.38 22.47 -8.73
CA LEU A 143 6.56 23.59 -9.20
C LEU A 143 5.07 23.28 -9.23
N LEU A 144 4.68 22.03 -9.54
CA LEU A 144 3.31 21.63 -9.82
C LEU A 144 2.77 20.54 -8.88
N GLY A 145 3.60 19.97 -8.00
CA GLY A 145 3.24 18.82 -7.17
C GLY A 145 2.10 19.08 -6.18
N TRP A 146 1.83 20.32 -5.85
CA TRP A 146 0.68 20.75 -5.05
C TRP A 146 -0.63 20.77 -5.85
N SER A 147 -0.55 20.74 -7.20
CA SER A 147 -1.71 20.88 -8.06
C SER A 147 -2.43 19.55 -8.31
N GLY A 148 -3.77 19.63 -8.41
CA GLY A 148 -4.58 18.47 -8.84
C GLY A 148 -4.25 18.02 -10.27
N PHE A 149 -3.76 18.90 -11.12
CA PHE A 149 -3.35 18.60 -12.49
C PHE A 149 -2.19 17.59 -12.54
N LEU A 150 -1.11 17.83 -11.80
CA LEU A 150 0.02 16.89 -11.77
C LEU A 150 -0.37 15.56 -11.13
N ARG A 151 -1.17 15.59 -10.07
CA ARG A 151 -1.70 14.38 -9.43
C ARG A 151 -2.52 13.55 -10.42
N ALA A 152 -3.45 14.17 -11.14
CA ALA A 152 -4.25 13.48 -12.16
C ALA A 152 -3.38 12.88 -13.26
N LYS A 153 -2.34 13.59 -13.70
CA LYS A 153 -1.39 13.08 -14.70
C LYS A 153 -0.62 11.87 -14.18
N VAL A 154 -0.13 11.90 -12.95
CA VAL A 154 0.56 10.76 -12.32
C VAL A 154 -0.38 9.56 -12.18
N GLN A 155 -1.63 9.78 -11.76
CA GLN A 155 -2.64 8.73 -11.67
C GLN A 155 -2.92 8.08 -13.03
N ALA A 156 -3.06 8.88 -14.08
CA ALA A 156 -3.28 8.37 -15.43
C ALA A 156 -2.09 7.54 -15.94
N GLU A 157 -0.87 7.97 -15.69
CA GLU A 157 0.34 7.22 -16.04
C GLU A 157 0.49 5.92 -15.23
N ALA A 158 0.14 5.94 -13.95
CA ALA A 158 0.13 4.75 -13.10
C ALA A 158 -0.90 3.72 -13.60
N ALA A 159 -2.12 4.15 -13.89
CA ALA A 159 -3.18 3.31 -14.42
C ALA A 159 -2.80 2.70 -15.79
N LYS A 160 -2.22 3.51 -16.69
CA LYS A 160 -1.71 3.04 -17.99
C LYS A 160 -0.61 2.00 -17.81
N GLY A 161 0.33 2.24 -16.90
CA GLY A 161 1.41 1.31 -16.60
C GLY A 161 0.89 -0.04 -16.09
N LEU A 162 -0.10 -0.02 -15.21
CA LEU A 162 -0.75 -1.22 -14.68
C LEU A 162 -1.52 -1.98 -15.78
N SER A 163 -2.29 -1.28 -16.60
CA SER A 163 -3.01 -1.87 -17.72
C SER A 163 -2.08 -2.58 -18.71
N LEU A 164 -0.97 -1.94 -19.07
CA LEU A 164 0.06 -2.53 -19.94
C LEU A 164 0.76 -3.75 -19.28
N TYR A 165 0.98 -3.71 -17.98
CA TYR A 165 1.56 -4.84 -17.26
C TYR A 165 0.60 -6.04 -17.28
N ARG A 166 -0.68 -5.82 -17.03
CA ARG A 166 -1.72 -6.86 -17.03
C ARG A 166 -1.91 -7.47 -18.42
N SER A 167 -1.92 -6.66 -19.48
CA SER A 167 -2.10 -7.15 -20.86
C SER A 167 -0.96 -8.06 -21.35
N LYS A 168 0.23 -7.97 -20.76
CA LYS A 168 1.36 -8.84 -21.09
C LYS A 168 1.34 -10.18 -20.36
N ARG A 169 0.45 -10.34 -19.37
CA ARG A 169 0.30 -11.55 -18.55
C ARG A 169 -0.97 -12.34 -18.87
N ALA A 170 -1.89 -11.75 -19.60
CA ALA A 170 -3.08 -12.39 -20.13
C ALA A 170 -2.74 -13.21 -21.39
#